data_08ef1fca643442bfa154808012707246
#
_entry.id   08ef1fca643442bfa154808012707246
#
_cell.length_a   1.000
_cell.length_b   1.000
_cell.length_c   1.000
_cell.angle_alpha   90.00
_cell.angle_beta   90.00
_cell.angle_gamma   90.00
#
_symmetry.space_group_name_H-M   'P 1'
#
loop_
_entity.id
_entity.type
_entity.pdbx_description
1 polymer ?
#
loop_
_entity_poly.entity_id
_entity_poly.type
_entity_poly.pdbx_seq_one_letter_code
_entity_poly.pdbx_strand_id
1 'polypeptide(L)'
;AGHYFLFKKEKTVPAKQNFLKGAICSSIAGFSSFCVHAGGTPTSLYLLPLRLKKEIYVGTRIIFFSCVNLIKLPLYIYLSMMNFDTLFQSVSLFPLALIGIFIGYKLLKIIEENLFYNIIYGLILVSSTKLIFDFI
;
A
#
# COMPACT_ATOMS: atom_id res chain seq x y z
N ALA A 1 25.60 -6.99 24.07
CA ALA A 1 24.49 -7.95 24.24
C ALA A 1 23.12 -7.40 23.80
N GLY A 2 22.94 -6.08 23.68
CA GLY A 2 21.64 -5.46 23.33
C GLY A 2 21.26 -5.49 21.84
N HIS A 3 22.21 -5.65 20.94
CA HIS A 3 21.95 -5.63 19.49
C HIS A 3 21.36 -6.93 18.93
N TYR A 4 21.43 -8.03 19.66
CA TYR A 4 20.92 -9.32 19.20
C TYR A 4 19.40 -9.51 19.40
N PHE A 5 18.75 -8.66 20.19
CA PHE A 5 17.33 -8.83 20.50
C PHE A 5 16.39 -8.24 19.46
N LEU A 6 16.85 -7.27 18.64
CA LEU A 6 16.04 -6.61 17.62
C LEU A 6 16.04 -7.35 16.28
N PHE A 7 16.96 -8.31 16.08
CA PHE A 7 17.08 -9.08 14.84
C PHE A 7 16.91 -10.58 15.05
N LYS A 8 16.23 -11.01 16.11
CA LYS A 8 15.85 -12.41 16.24
C LYS A 8 14.87 -12.71 15.12
N LYS A 9 15.40 -13.38 14.11
CA LYS A 9 14.72 -13.99 13.00
C LYS A 9 13.70 -15.00 13.55
N GLU A 10 12.61 -14.52 14.12
CA GLU A 10 11.46 -15.38 14.34
C GLU A 10 11.05 -15.88 12.95
N LYS A 11 11.18 -17.17 12.74
CA LYS A 11 10.46 -17.88 11.69
C LYS A 11 8.98 -17.78 12.07
N THR A 12 8.40 -16.58 11.90
CA THR A 12 6.96 -16.41 12.03
C THR A 12 6.33 -17.24 10.95
N VAL A 13 5.67 -18.30 11.35
CA VAL A 13 4.90 -19.15 10.44
C VAL A 13 3.93 -18.24 9.67
N PRO A 14 3.93 -18.28 8.32
CA PRO A 14 3.01 -17.46 7.54
C PRO A 14 1.58 -17.68 8.04
N ALA A 15 0.84 -16.60 8.27
CA ALA A 15 -0.55 -16.69 8.66
C ALA A 15 -1.35 -17.38 7.56
N LYS A 16 -2.29 -18.24 7.94
CA LYS A 16 -3.21 -18.88 6.98
C LYS A 16 -4.11 -17.80 6.35
N GLN A 17 -4.31 -17.93 5.05
CA GLN A 17 -5.27 -17.10 4.35
C GLN A 17 -6.67 -17.30 4.94
N ASN A 18 -7.30 -16.21 5.35
CA ASN A 18 -8.66 -16.24 5.87
C ASN A 18 -9.51 -15.29 5.04
N PHE A 19 -10.46 -15.86 4.31
CA PHE A 19 -11.34 -15.11 3.41
C PHE A 19 -12.10 -14.00 4.14
N LEU A 20 -12.61 -14.29 5.33
CA LEU A 20 -13.38 -13.32 6.12
C LEU A 20 -12.53 -12.11 6.55
N LYS A 21 -11.31 -12.36 7.05
CA LYS A 21 -10.37 -11.29 7.40
C LYS A 21 -9.97 -10.49 6.16
N GLY A 22 -9.73 -11.16 5.04
CA GLY A 22 -9.43 -10.52 3.77
C GLY A 22 -10.57 -9.61 3.30
N ALA A 23 -11.81 -10.08 3.35
CA ALA A 23 -13.00 -9.31 2.98
C ALA A 23 -13.17 -8.07 3.86
N ILE A 24 -13.06 -8.21 5.18
CA ILE A 24 -13.17 -7.09 6.13
C ILE A 24 -12.06 -6.05 5.88
N CYS A 25 -10.80 -6.48 5.81
CA CYS A 25 -9.69 -5.57 5.57
C CYS A 25 -9.78 -4.88 4.20
N SER A 26 -10.24 -5.58 3.17
CA SER A 26 -10.43 -5.00 1.84
C SER A 26 -11.57 -3.99 1.80
N SER A 27 -12.67 -4.25 2.52
CA SER A 27 -13.79 -3.31 2.63
C SER A 27 -13.36 -2.04 3.35
N ILE A 28 -12.67 -2.17 4.48
CA ILE A 28 -12.12 -1.03 5.23
C ILE A 28 -11.09 -0.27 4.37
N ALA A 29 -10.23 -0.99 3.64
CA ALA A 29 -9.23 -0.39 2.77
C ALA A 29 -9.87 0.37 1.61
N GLY A 30 -10.91 -0.18 1.00
CA GLY A 30 -11.68 0.48 -0.07
C GLY A 30 -12.34 1.76 0.43
N PHE A 31 -13.04 1.69 1.56
CA PHE A 31 -13.69 2.83 2.19
C PHE A 31 -12.69 3.91 2.62
N SER A 32 -11.64 3.54 3.33
CA SER A 32 -10.56 4.44 3.75
C SER A 32 -9.83 5.05 2.54
N SER A 33 -9.64 4.28 1.48
CA SER A 33 -9.09 4.77 0.22
C SER A 33 -10.01 5.80 -0.44
N PHE A 34 -11.32 5.62 -0.33
CA PHE A 34 -12.29 6.56 -0.89
C PHE A 34 -12.31 7.88 -0.11
N CYS A 35 -12.39 7.83 1.21
CA CYS A 35 -12.53 9.02 2.06
C CYS A 35 -11.25 9.85 2.17
N VAL A 36 -10.10 9.19 2.43
CA VAL A 36 -8.86 9.88 2.80
C VAL A 36 -7.62 9.37 2.06
N HIS A 37 -7.78 8.59 1.01
CA HIS A 37 -6.69 7.97 0.24
C HIS A 37 -5.73 7.09 1.08
N ALA A 38 -6.15 6.62 2.25
CA ALA A 38 -5.34 5.88 3.22
C ALA A 38 -5.61 4.36 3.23
N GLY A 39 -6.07 3.79 2.12
CA GLY A 39 -6.37 2.35 2.02
C GLY A 39 -5.14 1.42 2.15
N GLY A 40 -3.94 1.97 2.09
CA GLY A 40 -2.69 1.19 2.15
C GLY A 40 -2.46 0.49 3.49
N THR A 41 -2.81 1.12 4.60
CA THR A 41 -2.59 0.57 5.94
C THR A 41 -3.46 -0.67 6.21
N PRO A 42 -4.79 -0.66 6.04
CA PRO A 42 -5.62 -1.85 6.24
C PRO A 42 -5.22 -3.02 5.32
N THR A 43 -4.87 -2.72 4.06
CA THR A 43 -4.40 -3.74 3.13
C THR A 43 -3.09 -4.37 3.61
N SER A 44 -2.17 -3.56 4.12
CA SER A 44 -0.90 -4.04 4.66
C SER A 44 -1.10 -4.90 5.91
N LEU A 45 -2.01 -4.54 6.81
CA LEU A 45 -2.32 -5.34 8.01
C LEU A 45 -2.78 -6.76 7.66
N TYR A 46 -3.45 -6.94 6.53
CA TYR A 46 -3.86 -8.27 6.05
C TYR A 46 -2.72 -9.00 5.33
N LEU A 47 -2.02 -8.31 4.41
CA LEU A 47 -1.04 -8.94 3.52
C LEU A 47 0.32 -9.20 4.19
N LEU A 48 0.77 -8.35 5.14
CA LEU A 48 2.07 -8.49 5.79
C LEU A 48 2.23 -9.81 6.57
N PRO A 49 1.23 -10.25 7.38
CA PRO A 49 1.34 -11.51 8.10
C PRO A 49 1.38 -12.75 7.19
N LEU A 50 0.89 -12.63 5.95
CA LEU A 50 0.90 -13.74 4.98
C LEU A 50 2.29 -14.03 4.43
N ARG A 51 3.27 -13.12 4.61
CA ARG A 51 4.66 -13.30 4.13
C ARG A 51 4.74 -13.78 2.69
N LEU A 52 3.95 -13.17 1.82
CA LEU A 52 3.95 -13.44 0.38
C LEU A 52 5.30 -13.05 -0.23
N LYS A 53 5.69 -13.68 -1.33
CA LYS A 53 6.81 -13.17 -2.13
C LYS A 53 6.57 -11.70 -2.49
N LYS A 54 7.62 -10.88 -2.46
CA LYS A 54 7.54 -9.42 -2.70
C LYS A 54 6.79 -9.07 -3.99
N GLU A 55 7.00 -9.84 -5.06
CA GLU A 55 6.32 -9.64 -6.34
C GLU A 55 4.81 -9.89 -6.23
N ILE A 56 4.41 -10.95 -5.52
CA ILE A 56 2.99 -11.28 -5.28
C ILE A 56 2.36 -10.22 -4.38
N TYR A 57 3.06 -9.79 -3.34
CA TYR A 57 2.58 -8.74 -2.45
C TYR A 57 2.30 -7.43 -3.20
N VAL A 58 3.27 -6.97 -3.99
CA VAL A 58 3.15 -5.74 -4.78
C VAL A 58 2.10 -5.90 -5.87
N GLY A 59 2.11 -7.01 -6.62
CA GLY A 59 1.12 -7.30 -7.67
C GLY A 59 -0.32 -7.32 -7.15
N THR A 60 -0.56 -7.97 -6.02
CA THR A 60 -1.89 -8.00 -5.38
C THR A 60 -2.36 -6.59 -5.01
N ARG A 61 -1.48 -5.77 -4.45
CA ARG A 61 -1.81 -4.38 -4.11
C ARG A 61 -2.11 -3.53 -5.34
N ILE A 62 -1.30 -3.67 -6.39
CA ILE A 62 -1.53 -2.94 -7.66
C ILE A 62 -2.90 -3.28 -8.22
N ILE A 63 -3.24 -4.56 -8.35
CA ILE A 63 -4.53 -4.99 -8.87
C ILE A 63 -5.67 -4.47 -8.01
N PHE A 64 -5.57 -4.63 -6.69
CA PHE A 64 -6.59 -4.17 -5.75
C PHE A 64 -6.85 -2.67 -5.87
N PHE A 65 -5.80 -1.84 -5.82
CA PHE A 65 -5.96 -0.39 -5.89
C PHE A 65 -6.33 0.09 -7.30
N SER A 66 -5.95 -0.61 -8.35
CA SER A 66 -6.43 -0.33 -9.70
C SER A 66 -7.93 -0.52 -9.81
N CYS A 67 -8.47 -1.61 -9.28
CA CYS A 67 -9.93 -1.85 -9.23
C CYS A 67 -10.64 -0.78 -8.39
N VAL A 68 -10.12 -0.46 -7.21
CA VAL A 68 -10.69 0.59 -6.35
C VAL A 68 -10.70 1.95 -7.06
N ASN A 69 -9.63 2.31 -7.75
CA ASN A 69 -9.54 3.57 -8.48
C ASN A 69 -10.48 3.62 -9.70
N LEU A 70 -10.64 2.50 -10.41
CA LEU A 70 -11.61 2.40 -11.50
C LEU A 70 -13.05 2.62 -11.01
N ILE A 71 -13.41 2.06 -9.85
CA ILE A 71 -14.73 2.26 -9.25
C ILE A 71 -14.93 3.70 -8.79
N LYS A 72 -13.87 4.39 -8.33
CA LYS A 72 -13.92 5.79 -7.91
C LYS A 72 -14.14 6.76 -9.07
N LEU A 73 -13.61 6.48 -10.25
CA LEU A 73 -13.66 7.38 -11.40
C LEU A 73 -15.08 7.87 -11.72
N PRO A 74 -16.08 6.99 -11.97
CA PRO A 74 -17.44 7.44 -12.27
C PRO A 74 -18.06 8.24 -11.12
N LEU A 75 -17.69 7.90 -9.88
CA LEU A 75 -18.21 8.58 -8.70
C LEU A 75 -17.64 10.00 -8.57
N TYR A 76 -16.36 10.20 -8.88
CA TYR A 76 -15.72 11.51 -8.89
C TYR A 76 -16.23 12.39 -10.02
N ILE A 77 -16.56 11.80 -11.18
CA ILE A 77 -17.23 12.51 -12.28
C ILE A 77 -18.62 12.96 -11.86
N TYR A 78 -19.40 12.07 -11.24
CA TYR A 78 -20.75 12.37 -10.77
C TYR A 78 -20.76 13.47 -9.70
N LEU A 79 -19.80 13.47 -8.78
CA LEU A 79 -19.64 14.49 -7.73
C LEU A 79 -19.03 15.80 -8.23
N SER A 80 -18.80 15.94 -9.54
CA SER A 80 -18.17 17.13 -10.15
C SER A 80 -16.81 17.49 -9.54
N MET A 81 -16.11 16.49 -8.98
CA MET A 81 -14.78 16.65 -8.38
C MET A 81 -13.66 16.63 -9.43
N MET A 82 -13.98 16.29 -10.68
CA MET A 82 -13.06 16.29 -11.82
C MET A 82 -13.31 17.51 -12.69
N ASN A 83 -12.36 18.43 -12.69
CA ASN A 83 -12.33 19.58 -13.60
C ASN A 83 -11.32 19.36 -14.73
N PHE A 84 -11.48 20.06 -15.86
CA PHE A 84 -10.53 20.01 -16.98
C PHE A 84 -9.10 20.36 -16.56
N ASP A 85 -8.93 21.29 -15.63
CA ASP A 85 -7.62 21.69 -15.09
C ASP A 85 -6.92 20.55 -14.34
N THR A 86 -7.68 19.79 -13.53
CA THR A 86 -7.18 18.61 -12.81
C THR A 86 -6.79 17.49 -13.77
N LEU A 87 -7.55 17.31 -14.85
CA LEU A 87 -7.22 16.34 -15.92
C LEU A 87 -5.93 16.73 -16.65
N PHE A 88 -5.78 17.99 -16.99
CA PHE A 88 -4.58 18.49 -17.68
C PHE A 88 -3.34 18.35 -16.81
N GLN A 89 -3.42 18.68 -15.51
CA GLN A 89 -2.35 18.46 -14.54
C GLN A 89 -1.99 16.98 -14.40
N SER A 90 -2.99 16.09 -14.38
CA SER A 90 -2.77 14.65 -14.29
C SER A 90 -2.05 14.10 -15.52
N VAL A 91 -2.41 14.55 -16.70
CA VAL A 91 -1.75 14.16 -17.97
C VAL A 91 -0.30 14.68 -18.00
N SER A 92 -0.05 15.89 -17.51
CA SER A 92 1.30 16.46 -17.44
C SER A 92 2.24 15.67 -16.51
N LEU A 93 1.69 15.04 -15.47
CA LEU A 93 2.43 14.19 -14.52
C LEU A 93 2.62 12.74 -15.02
N PHE A 94 1.93 12.35 -16.08
CA PHE A 94 1.98 10.98 -16.61
C PHE A 94 3.39 10.50 -16.97
N PRO A 95 4.25 11.27 -17.66
CA PRO A 95 5.61 10.82 -17.96
C PRO A 95 6.45 10.62 -16.68
N LEU A 96 6.25 11.45 -15.66
CA LEU A 96 6.94 11.29 -14.37
C LEU A 96 6.49 10.00 -13.66
N ALA A 97 5.20 9.66 -13.74
CA ALA A 97 4.67 8.41 -13.21
C ALA A 97 5.29 7.17 -13.89
N LEU A 98 5.49 7.21 -15.22
CA LEU A 98 6.16 6.12 -15.94
C LEU A 98 7.61 5.91 -15.46
N ILE A 99 8.35 6.99 -15.27
CA ILE A 99 9.72 6.93 -14.71
C ILE A 99 9.69 6.32 -13.31
N GLY A 100 8.76 6.75 -12.47
CA GLY A 100 8.59 6.21 -11.11
C GLY A 100 8.28 4.71 -11.11
N ILE A 101 7.42 4.23 -12.00
CA ILE A 101 7.09 2.80 -12.16
C ILE A 101 8.33 2.01 -12.57
N PHE A 102 9.11 2.52 -13.53
CA PHE A 102 10.32 1.85 -14.01
C PHE A 102 11.38 1.73 -12.91
N ILE A 103 11.62 2.81 -12.17
CA ILE A 103 12.54 2.83 -11.02
C ILE A 103 12.04 1.88 -9.93
N GLY A 104 10.77 1.93 -9.58
CA GLY A 104 10.14 1.05 -8.58
C GLY A 104 10.26 -0.42 -8.95
N TYR A 105 10.05 -0.78 -10.21
CA TYR A 105 10.20 -2.14 -10.70
C TYR A 105 11.64 -2.63 -10.61
N LYS A 106 12.63 -1.80 -11.01
CA LYS A 106 14.05 -2.13 -10.83
C LYS A 106 14.40 -2.34 -9.36
N LEU A 107 13.95 -1.43 -8.50
CA LEU A 107 14.21 -1.51 -7.06
C LEU A 107 13.63 -2.80 -6.46
N LEU A 108 12.41 -3.16 -6.85
CA LEU A 108 11.75 -4.37 -6.39
C LEU A 108 12.56 -5.64 -6.75
N LYS A 109 13.23 -5.66 -7.89
CA LYS A 109 14.08 -6.81 -8.29
C LYS A 109 15.36 -6.92 -7.48
N ILE A 110 15.95 -5.79 -7.11
CA ILE A 110 17.27 -5.74 -6.44
C ILE A 110 17.13 -5.97 -4.92
N ILE A 111 16.07 -5.48 -4.30
CA ILE A 111 15.86 -5.56 -2.85
C ILE A 111 15.56 -7.00 -2.44
N GLU A 112 16.26 -7.49 -1.41
CA GLU A 112 15.96 -8.78 -0.77
C GLU A 112 14.60 -8.77 -0.06
N GLU A 113 13.92 -9.93 0.01
CA GLU A 113 12.60 -10.03 0.67
C GLU A 113 12.60 -9.54 2.11
N ASN A 114 13.63 -9.88 2.89
CA ASN A 114 13.71 -9.46 4.29
C ASN A 114 13.83 -7.94 4.43
N LEU A 115 14.67 -7.32 3.57
CA LEU A 115 14.83 -5.86 3.54
C LEU A 115 13.55 -5.17 3.09
N PHE A 116 12.87 -5.72 2.09
CA PHE A 116 11.59 -5.23 1.60
C PHE A 116 10.55 -5.16 2.73
N TYR A 117 10.37 -6.23 3.48
CA TYR A 117 9.42 -6.26 4.60
C TYR A 117 9.83 -5.31 5.72
N ASN A 118 11.11 -5.22 6.06
CA ASN A 118 11.60 -4.30 7.09
C ASN A 118 11.32 -2.83 6.71
N ILE A 119 11.51 -2.47 5.45
CA ILE A 119 11.18 -1.12 4.95
C ILE A 119 9.69 -0.85 5.09
N ILE A 120 8.82 -1.80 4.72
CA ILE A 120 7.36 -1.61 4.84
C ILE A 120 6.95 -1.44 6.30
N TYR A 121 7.45 -2.28 7.21
CA TYR A 121 7.17 -2.12 8.64
C TYR A 121 7.66 -0.79 9.18
N GLY A 122 8.85 -0.35 8.79
CA GLY A 122 9.39 0.97 9.16
C GLY A 122 8.51 2.11 8.67
N LEU A 123 8.08 2.08 7.42
CA LEU A 123 7.20 3.10 6.83
C LEU A 123 5.83 3.14 7.53
N ILE A 124 5.26 2.00 7.89
CA ILE A 124 4.00 1.95 8.65
C ILE A 124 4.18 2.57 10.03
N LEU A 125 5.27 2.25 10.73
CA LEU A 125 5.57 2.83 12.05
C LEU A 125 5.72 4.36 11.97
N VAL A 126 6.50 4.86 11.01
CA VAL A 126 6.71 6.30 10.81
C VAL A 126 5.40 7.00 10.49
N SER A 127 4.59 6.43 9.58
CA SER A 127 3.29 6.99 9.22
C SER A 127 2.32 7.01 10.39
N SER A 128 2.30 5.94 11.19
CA SER A 128 1.43 5.84 12.38
C SER A 128 1.84 6.84 13.45
N THR A 129 3.15 7.00 13.67
CA THR A 129 3.68 7.97 14.63
C THR A 129 3.35 9.40 14.22
N LYS A 130 3.54 9.72 12.93
CA LYS A 130 3.18 11.05 12.41
C LYS A 130 1.68 11.35 12.59
N LEU A 131 0.83 10.37 12.30
CA LEU A 131 -0.61 10.55 12.45
C LEU A 131 -1.01 10.82 13.91
N ILE A 132 -0.35 10.19 14.87
CA ILE A 132 -0.57 10.45 16.30
C ILE A 132 -0.14 11.88 16.66
N PHE A 133 1.01 12.34 16.18
CA PHE A 133 1.50 13.69 16.44
C PHE A 133 0.64 14.78 15.78
N ASP A 134 0.11 14.53 14.60
CA ASP A 134 -0.76 15.48 13.90
C ASP A 134 -2.17 15.56 14.54
N PHE A 135 -2.52 14.60 15.41
CA PHE A 135 -3.83 14.52 16.06
C PHE A 135 -3.82 15.09 17.50
N ILE A 136 -2.65 15.34 18.07
CA ILE A 136 -2.46 15.96 19.41
C ILE A 136 -2.16 17.43 19.27
#